data_bb16015d18cbe9537cd186ae992fce1c
#
_entry.id   bb16015d18cbe9537cd186ae992fce1c
#
_cell.length_a   1.000
_cell.length_b   1.000
_cell.length_c   1.000
_cell.angle_alpha   90.00
_cell.angle_beta   90.00
_cell.angle_gamma   90.00
#
_symmetry.space_group_name_H-M   'P 1'
#
loop_
_entity.id
_entity.type
_entity.pdbx_description
1 polymer ?
#
loop_
_entity_poly.entity_id
_entity_poly.type
_entity_poly.pdbx_seq_one_letter_code
_entity_poly.pdbx_strand_id
1 'polypeptide(L)'
;FFFFKHILFYTFNTIFKNIFSIYITFFYRISFFNFLKCIYTSYSFYLLGSPFFWLTVPFPKEVVPYLMPYLMMLKIALASLGAYLYTGQFTEDKRSACIGGLLYGFCGYMLVSLVFFHFGEVVAFFPFYLLTADRLAEKKKYGYFALLTAVMAVTNYFFFVGEVIFVTVYIIVRYVADAQYDKKEKLHCVGRFAAEGVSGTLMACFFLLPSLLAVAGNR
;
A
#
# COMPACT_ATOMS: atom_id res chain seq x y z
N PHE A 1 11.73 -2.85 32.02
CA PHE A 1 11.00 -3.13 30.78
C PHE A 1 9.70 -2.30 30.66
N PHE A 2 8.93 -2.16 31.76
CA PHE A 2 7.67 -1.37 31.79
C PHE A 2 7.92 0.13 31.64
N PHE A 3 8.97 0.66 32.22
CA PHE A 3 9.35 2.09 32.19
C PHE A 3 9.78 2.53 30.77
N PHE A 4 10.51 1.68 30.07
CA PHE A 4 10.97 1.95 28.70
C PHE A 4 9.78 1.96 27.70
N LYS A 5 8.80 1.07 27.90
CA LYS A 5 7.58 1.00 27.12
C LYS A 5 6.69 2.24 27.29
N HIS A 6 6.65 2.78 28.52
CA HIS A 6 5.90 4.02 28.85
C HIS A 6 6.56 5.27 28.26
N ILE A 7 7.88 5.36 28.31
CA ILE A 7 8.63 6.48 27.72
C ILE A 7 8.54 6.43 26.19
N LEU A 8 8.73 5.28 25.58
CA LEU A 8 8.63 5.12 24.12
C LEU A 8 7.23 5.47 23.63
N PHE A 9 6.19 5.01 24.34
CA PHE A 9 4.79 5.31 24.01
C PHE A 9 4.45 6.79 24.19
N TYR A 10 4.96 7.43 25.26
CA TYR A 10 4.73 8.84 25.54
C TYR A 10 5.48 9.75 24.56
N THR A 11 6.73 9.43 24.24
CA THR A 11 7.54 10.19 23.26
C THR A 11 6.99 10.03 21.86
N PHE A 12 6.57 8.83 21.47
CA PHE A 12 5.92 8.56 20.20
C PHE A 12 4.60 9.31 20.07
N ASN A 13 3.79 9.31 21.14
CA ASN A 13 2.50 10.00 21.16
C ASN A 13 2.66 11.54 21.12
N THR A 14 3.70 12.07 21.74
CA THR A 14 3.99 13.52 21.76
C THR A 14 4.53 14.00 20.42
N ILE A 15 5.45 13.26 19.82
CA ILE A 15 5.98 13.57 18.48
C ILE A 15 4.87 13.46 17.45
N PHE A 16 4.03 12.45 17.53
CA PHE A 16 2.91 12.24 16.62
C PHE A 16 1.81 13.33 16.78
N LYS A 17 1.48 13.73 18.02
CA LYS A 17 0.58 14.87 18.29
C LYS A 17 1.07 16.16 17.65
N ASN A 18 2.36 16.46 17.78
CA ASN A 18 2.94 17.69 17.25
C ASN A 18 2.97 17.68 15.71
N ILE A 19 3.40 16.58 15.09
CA ILE A 19 3.40 16.43 13.64
C ILE A 19 1.97 16.53 13.09
N PHE A 20 1.02 15.83 13.68
CA PHE A 20 -0.36 15.82 13.21
C PHE A 20 -1.11 17.12 13.49
N SER A 21 -0.83 17.82 14.59
CA SER A 21 -1.37 19.14 14.90
C SER A 21 -0.88 20.19 13.89
N ILE A 22 0.38 20.14 13.49
CA ILE A 22 0.94 20.98 12.43
C ILE A 22 0.22 20.70 11.11
N TYR A 23 -0.03 19.44 10.77
CA TYR A 23 -0.75 19.02 9.57
C TYR A 23 -2.18 19.58 9.51
N ILE A 24 -2.92 19.50 10.60
CA ILE A 24 -4.32 19.96 10.64
C ILE A 24 -4.42 21.49 10.71
N THR A 25 -3.55 22.18 11.45
CA THR A 25 -3.57 23.64 11.55
C THR A 25 -3.25 24.31 10.20
N PHE A 26 -2.41 23.67 9.40
CA PHE A 26 -2.08 24.13 8.03
C PHE A 26 -3.26 23.95 7.07
N PHE A 27 -4.06 22.89 7.26
CA PHE A 27 -5.21 22.56 6.41
C PHE A 27 -6.31 23.64 6.42
N TYR A 28 -6.52 24.35 7.54
CA TYR A 28 -7.58 25.35 7.69
C TYR A 28 -7.22 26.77 7.21
N ARG A 29 -5.96 27.06 6.89
CA ARG A 29 -5.47 28.44 6.69
C ARG A 29 -5.22 28.89 5.25
N ILE A 30 -5.43 28.05 4.25
CA ILE A 30 -5.03 28.33 2.87
C ILE A 30 -6.25 28.36 1.92
N SER A 31 -6.30 29.38 1.05
CA SER A 31 -7.27 29.56 -0.04
C SER A 31 -7.32 28.30 -0.94
N PHE A 32 -8.50 27.86 -1.36
CA PHE A 32 -8.77 26.56 -1.99
C PHE A 32 -7.80 26.16 -3.12
N PHE A 33 -7.34 27.09 -3.95
CA PHE A 33 -6.41 26.79 -5.05
C PHE A 33 -4.95 26.62 -4.60
N ASN A 34 -4.49 27.45 -3.67
CA ASN A 34 -3.18 27.28 -3.03
C ASN A 34 -3.17 26.04 -2.12
N PHE A 35 -4.30 25.71 -1.55
CA PHE A 35 -4.56 24.55 -0.75
C PHE A 35 -4.36 23.24 -1.53
N LEU A 36 -4.98 23.07 -2.71
CA LEU A 36 -4.76 21.88 -3.55
C LEU A 36 -3.30 21.74 -3.98
N LYS A 37 -2.67 22.81 -4.43
CA LYS A 37 -1.26 22.80 -4.83
C LYS A 37 -0.36 22.44 -3.65
N CYS A 38 -0.58 22.99 -2.47
CA CYS A 38 0.18 22.70 -1.27
C CYS A 38 -0.04 21.26 -0.79
N ILE A 39 -1.28 20.74 -0.84
CA ILE A 39 -1.58 19.34 -0.52
C ILE A 39 -0.80 18.40 -1.44
N TYR A 40 -0.91 18.57 -2.76
CA TYR A 40 -0.21 17.70 -3.69
C TYR A 40 1.31 17.82 -3.58
N THR A 41 1.85 19.00 -3.31
CA THR A 41 3.29 19.20 -3.19
C THR A 41 3.86 18.60 -1.90
N SER A 42 3.13 18.71 -0.78
CA SER A 42 3.64 18.35 0.54
C SER A 42 3.12 17.00 1.05
N TYR A 43 1.91 16.60 0.68
CA TYR A 43 1.20 15.47 1.28
C TYR A 43 0.91 14.30 0.33
N SER A 44 1.06 14.47 -0.98
CA SER A 44 0.85 13.38 -1.93
C SER A 44 1.77 12.19 -1.68
N PHE A 45 2.97 12.44 -1.18
CA PHE A 45 3.91 11.38 -0.82
C PHE A 45 3.56 10.67 0.48
N TYR A 46 2.98 11.38 1.46
CA TYR A 46 2.90 10.84 2.83
C TYR A 46 1.59 10.16 3.16
N LEU A 47 0.45 10.81 2.95
CA LEU A 47 -0.82 10.30 3.52
C LEU A 47 -2.04 10.51 2.64
N LEU A 48 -2.01 11.40 1.66
CA LEU A 48 -3.20 11.77 0.90
C LEU A 48 -3.81 10.57 0.14
N GLY A 49 -2.98 9.66 -0.35
CA GLY A 49 -3.39 8.43 -1.02
C GLY A 49 -3.72 7.27 -0.09
N SER A 50 -3.54 7.44 1.22
CA SER A 50 -3.70 6.37 2.19
C SER A 50 -5.17 6.06 2.51
N PRO A 51 -5.67 4.84 2.26
CA PRO A 51 -7.00 4.44 2.70
C PRO A 51 -7.17 4.51 4.22
N PHE A 52 -6.10 4.23 4.98
CA PHE A 52 -6.13 4.28 6.44
C PHE A 52 -6.17 5.70 6.97
N PHE A 53 -5.57 6.66 6.27
CA PHE A 53 -5.72 8.07 6.61
C PHE A 53 -7.18 8.53 6.46
N TRP A 54 -7.85 8.13 5.40
CA TRP A 54 -9.24 8.48 5.18
C TRP A 54 -10.19 7.94 6.26
N LEU A 55 -9.82 6.83 6.92
CA LEU A 55 -10.56 6.32 8.08
C LEU A 55 -10.48 7.27 9.30
N THR A 56 -9.51 8.17 9.37
CA THR A 56 -9.38 9.12 10.48
C THR A 56 -10.21 10.38 10.29
N VAL A 57 -10.60 10.71 9.05
CA VAL A 57 -11.30 11.96 8.71
C VAL A 57 -12.62 12.18 9.47
N PRO A 58 -13.44 11.13 9.75
CA PRO A 58 -14.68 11.31 10.52
C PRO A 58 -14.47 11.67 12.00
N PHE A 59 -13.25 11.56 12.52
CA PHE A 59 -12.96 11.75 13.93
C PHE A 59 -12.41 13.15 14.23
N PRO A 60 -12.70 13.75 15.40
CA PRO A 60 -12.11 15.00 15.85
C PRO A 60 -10.57 14.87 15.94
N LYS A 61 -9.86 15.95 15.67
CA LYS A 61 -8.38 15.99 15.66
C LYS A 61 -7.73 15.49 16.97
N GLU A 62 -8.41 15.71 18.09
CA GLU A 62 -7.95 15.32 19.43
C GLU A 62 -7.94 13.80 19.61
N VAL A 63 -8.81 13.09 18.90
CA VAL A 63 -8.96 11.60 18.98
C VAL A 63 -7.98 10.89 18.03
N VAL A 64 -7.60 11.54 16.93
CA VAL A 64 -6.77 10.90 15.89
C VAL A 64 -5.46 10.30 16.42
N PRO A 65 -4.68 10.95 17.31
CA PRO A 65 -3.47 10.35 17.86
C PRO A 65 -3.73 9.03 18.60
N TYR A 66 -4.89 8.88 19.22
CA TYR A 66 -5.27 7.64 19.91
C TYR A 66 -5.71 6.53 18.96
N LEU A 67 -6.17 6.88 17.75
CA LEU A 67 -6.52 5.91 16.70
C LEU A 67 -5.30 5.31 16.01
N MET A 68 -4.15 5.98 16.01
CA MET A 68 -2.96 5.56 15.29
C MET A 68 -2.48 4.14 15.65
N PRO A 69 -2.37 3.73 16.93
CA PRO A 69 -2.00 2.37 17.28
C PRO A 69 -2.98 1.32 16.71
N TYR A 70 -4.27 1.61 16.71
CA TYR A 70 -5.31 0.71 16.18
C TYR A 70 -5.21 0.58 14.65
N LEU A 71 -4.91 1.68 13.95
CA LEU A 71 -4.67 1.63 12.50
C LEU A 71 -3.40 0.85 12.16
N MET A 72 -2.35 0.93 12.98
CA MET A 72 -1.16 0.10 12.84
C MET A 72 -1.48 -1.39 13.03
N MET A 73 -2.25 -1.73 14.06
CA MET A 73 -2.72 -3.11 14.26
C MET A 73 -3.55 -3.60 13.07
N LEU A 74 -4.40 -2.75 12.51
CA LEU A 74 -5.21 -3.06 11.33
C LEU A 74 -4.32 -3.33 10.10
N LYS A 75 -3.27 -2.54 9.89
CA LYS A 75 -2.30 -2.77 8.79
C LYS A 75 -1.59 -4.11 8.94
N ILE A 76 -1.11 -4.43 10.14
CA ILE A 76 -0.45 -5.72 10.42
C ILE A 76 -1.44 -6.87 10.21
N ALA A 77 -2.69 -6.72 10.68
CA ALA A 77 -3.72 -7.73 10.50
C ALA A 77 -4.04 -7.96 9.01
N LEU A 78 -4.15 -6.89 8.22
CA LEU A 78 -4.36 -6.98 6.77
C LEU A 78 -3.16 -7.61 6.07
N ALA A 79 -1.93 -7.23 6.42
CA ALA A 79 -0.72 -7.86 5.88
C ALA A 79 -0.71 -9.36 6.16
N SER A 80 -0.98 -9.76 7.40
CA SER A 80 -1.04 -11.17 7.80
C SER A 80 -2.16 -11.93 7.09
N LEU A 81 -3.34 -11.33 6.96
CA LEU A 81 -4.47 -11.92 6.24
C LEU A 81 -4.17 -12.10 4.75
N GLY A 82 -3.62 -11.07 4.12
CA GLY A 82 -3.23 -11.13 2.70
C GLY A 82 -2.20 -12.23 2.44
N ALA A 83 -1.18 -12.31 3.28
CA ALA A 83 -0.15 -13.35 3.18
C ALA A 83 -0.70 -14.74 3.49
N TYR A 84 -1.61 -14.89 4.43
CA TYR A 84 -2.34 -16.13 4.69
C TYR A 84 -3.11 -16.61 3.46
N LEU A 85 -3.86 -15.71 2.82
CA LEU A 85 -4.64 -16.04 1.61
C LEU A 85 -3.73 -16.35 0.42
N TYR A 86 -2.59 -15.65 0.31
CA TYR A 86 -1.63 -15.90 -0.75
C TYR A 86 -0.90 -17.24 -0.56
N THR A 87 -0.39 -17.52 0.64
CA THR A 87 0.30 -18.79 0.94
C THR A 87 -0.64 -19.99 0.91
N GLY A 88 -1.92 -19.79 1.26
CA GLY A 88 -2.95 -20.84 1.17
C GLY A 88 -3.24 -21.35 -0.24
N GLN A 89 -2.70 -20.70 -1.30
CA GLN A 89 -2.76 -21.22 -2.66
C GLN A 89 -1.71 -22.33 -2.92
N PHE A 90 -0.66 -22.37 -2.10
CA PHE A 90 0.48 -23.29 -2.29
C PHE A 90 0.51 -24.44 -1.29
N THR A 91 -0.30 -24.36 -0.23
CA THR A 91 -0.34 -25.39 0.81
C THR A 91 -1.79 -25.73 1.19
N GLU A 92 -2.08 -26.99 1.38
CA GLU A 92 -3.37 -27.46 1.87
C GLU A 92 -3.46 -27.34 3.40
N ASP A 93 -2.32 -27.27 4.09
CA ASP A 93 -2.27 -27.14 5.54
C ASP A 93 -2.50 -25.71 5.97
N LYS A 94 -3.69 -25.47 6.56
CA LYS A 94 -4.09 -24.16 7.09
C LYS A 94 -3.16 -23.61 8.18
N ARG A 95 -2.47 -24.51 8.93
CA ARG A 95 -1.55 -24.10 10.00
C ARG A 95 -0.30 -23.49 9.39
N SER A 96 0.27 -24.13 8.38
CA SER A 96 1.43 -23.61 7.64
C SER A 96 1.12 -22.28 6.97
N ALA A 97 -0.05 -22.15 6.34
CA ALA A 97 -0.49 -20.89 5.76
C ALA A 97 -0.64 -19.78 6.84
N CYS A 98 -1.18 -20.11 8.01
CA CYS A 98 -1.32 -19.16 9.12
C CYS A 98 0.04 -18.70 9.65
N ILE A 99 1.00 -19.61 9.82
CA ILE A 99 2.38 -19.27 10.22
C ILE A 99 3.01 -18.33 9.19
N GLY A 100 2.88 -18.64 7.89
CA GLY A 100 3.38 -17.78 6.82
C GLY A 100 2.77 -16.38 6.86
N GLY A 101 1.47 -16.28 7.10
CA GLY A 101 0.77 -15.02 7.27
C GLY A 101 1.29 -14.20 8.45
N LEU A 102 1.48 -14.84 9.60
CA LEU A 102 2.02 -14.18 10.80
C LEU A 102 3.47 -13.73 10.60
N LEU A 103 4.32 -14.58 10.03
CA LEU A 103 5.72 -14.23 9.75
C LEU A 103 5.83 -13.03 8.82
N TYR A 104 4.95 -12.93 7.82
CA TYR A 104 4.91 -11.79 6.92
C TYR A 104 4.43 -10.51 7.62
N GLY A 105 3.33 -10.58 8.37
CA GLY A 105 2.77 -9.42 9.07
C GLY A 105 3.69 -8.85 10.15
N PHE A 106 4.51 -9.69 10.77
CA PHE A 106 5.51 -9.29 11.77
C PHE A 106 6.93 -9.29 11.21
N CYS A 107 7.11 -9.16 9.90
CA CYS A 107 8.45 -9.08 9.31
C CYS A 107 9.21 -7.84 9.77
N GLY A 108 10.54 -7.91 9.71
CA GLY A 108 11.40 -6.81 10.16
C GLY A 108 11.13 -5.49 9.44
N TYR A 109 10.80 -5.53 8.15
CA TYR A 109 10.42 -4.33 7.40
C TYR A 109 9.14 -3.68 7.96
N MET A 110 8.11 -4.46 8.30
CA MET A 110 6.88 -3.94 8.90
C MET A 110 7.16 -3.29 10.25
N LEU A 111 8.02 -3.90 11.08
CA LEU A 111 8.39 -3.36 12.39
C LEU A 111 9.18 -2.05 12.27
N VAL A 112 10.12 -1.95 11.33
CA VAL A 112 10.86 -0.70 11.06
C VAL A 112 9.93 0.36 10.50
N SER A 113 8.97 -0.02 9.65
CA SER A 113 7.99 0.87 9.03
C SER A 113 6.95 1.43 10.02
N LEU A 114 6.91 0.95 11.28
CA LEU A 114 6.07 1.57 12.32
C LEU A 114 6.43 3.04 12.58
N VAL A 115 7.68 3.44 12.30
CA VAL A 115 8.12 4.85 12.39
C VAL A 115 7.52 5.70 11.27
N PHE A 116 7.40 5.12 10.07
CA PHE A 116 6.85 5.78 8.89
C PHE A 116 5.49 5.20 8.56
N PHE A 117 4.43 5.82 9.05
CA PHE A 117 3.05 5.32 8.99
C PHE A 117 2.62 4.84 7.61
N HIS A 118 3.02 5.54 6.55
CA HIS A 118 2.63 5.25 5.16
C HIS A 118 3.39 4.08 4.51
N PHE A 119 4.54 3.66 5.05
CA PHE A 119 5.29 2.54 4.47
C PHE A 119 4.66 1.18 4.76
N GLY A 120 4.04 1.02 5.93
CA GLY A 120 3.34 -0.20 6.30
C GLY A 120 2.14 -0.54 5.41
N GLU A 121 1.62 0.43 4.65
CA GLU A 121 0.49 0.22 3.75
C GLU A 121 0.86 -0.60 2.52
N VAL A 122 2.05 -0.37 1.99
CA VAL A 122 2.61 -1.16 0.90
C VAL A 122 2.67 -2.64 1.31
N VAL A 123 3.19 -2.92 2.51
CA VAL A 123 3.25 -4.29 3.04
C VAL A 123 1.85 -4.88 3.22
N ALA A 124 0.88 -4.08 3.68
CA ALA A 124 -0.47 -4.56 3.93
C ALA A 124 -1.19 -4.98 2.64
N PHE A 125 -1.02 -4.25 1.55
CA PHE A 125 -1.73 -4.52 0.28
C PHE A 125 -0.96 -5.44 -0.67
N PHE A 126 0.35 -5.55 -0.56
CA PHE A 126 1.19 -6.28 -1.51
C PHE A 126 0.82 -7.78 -1.69
N PRO A 127 0.51 -8.57 -0.64
CA PRO A 127 0.08 -9.95 -0.83
C PRO A 127 -1.25 -10.08 -1.59
N PHE A 128 -2.17 -9.14 -1.40
CA PHE A 128 -3.42 -9.10 -2.18
C PHE A 128 -3.13 -8.77 -3.64
N TYR A 129 -2.15 -7.91 -3.90
CA TYR A 129 -1.73 -7.57 -5.25
C TYR A 129 -1.20 -8.81 -5.99
N LEU A 130 -0.33 -9.61 -5.35
CA LEU A 130 0.13 -10.88 -5.91
C LEU A 130 -1.01 -11.89 -6.08
N LEU A 131 -1.92 -11.97 -5.12
CA LEU A 131 -3.10 -12.84 -5.20
C LEU A 131 -3.99 -12.51 -6.40
N THR A 132 -4.18 -11.22 -6.70
CA THR A 132 -4.95 -10.81 -7.88
C THR A 132 -4.20 -11.06 -9.18
N ALA A 133 -2.87 -10.95 -9.17
CA ALA A 133 -2.03 -11.32 -10.31
C ALA A 133 -2.20 -12.81 -10.65
N ASP A 134 -2.09 -13.70 -9.66
CA ASP A 134 -2.28 -15.14 -9.89
C ASP A 134 -3.69 -15.46 -10.42
N ARG A 135 -4.72 -14.85 -9.85
CA ARG A 135 -6.10 -15.02 -10.32
C ARG A 135 -6.33 -14.52 -11.74
N LEU A 136 -5.64 -13.45 -12.13
CA LEU A 136 -5.69 -12.94 -13.51
C LEU A 136 -5.00 -13.92 -14.48
N ALA A 137 -3.84 -14.45 -14.10
CA ALA A 137 -3.12 -15.46 -14.90
C ALA A 137 -3.98 -16.71 -15.13
N GLU A 138 -4.63 -17.21 -14.07
CA GLU A 138 -5.50 -18.40 -14.12
C GLU A 138 -6.87 -18.15 -14.80
N LYS A 139 -7.10 -16.96 -15.36
CA LYS A 139 -8.38 -16.55 -16.03
C LYS A 139 -9.60 -16.60 -15.11
N LYS A 140 -9.41 -16.56 -13.79
CA LYS A 140 -10.51 -16.68 -12.83
C LYS A 140 -11.25 -15.37 -12.58
N LYS A 141 -10.53 -14.23 -12.55
CA LYS A 141 -11.11 -12.91 -12.26
C LYS A 141 -10.39 -11.80 -13.01
N TYR A 142 -11.16 -10.96 -13.66
CA TYR A 142 -10.69 -9.75 -14.37
C TYR A 142 -11.01 -8.48 -13.58
N GLY A 143 -10.22 -7.43 -13.78
CA GLY A 143 -10.42 -6.10 -13.21
C GLY A 143 -9.90 -5.92 -11.78
N TYR A 144 -9.74 -6.98 -11.00
CA TYR A 144 -9.23 -6.87 -9.64
C TYR A 144 -7.75 -6.49 -9.60
N PHE A 145 -6.96 -6.97 -10.55
CA PHE A 145 -5.56 -6.60 -10.66
C PHE A 145 -5.41 -5.12 -11.03
N ALA A 146 -6.23 -4.62 -11.96
CA ALA A 146 -6.27 -3.18 -12.30
C ALA A 146 -6.66 -2.33 -11.09
N LEU A 147 -7.67 -2.74 -10.33
CA LEU A 147 -8.10 -2.03 -9.13
C LEU A 147 -6.98 -1.97 -8.09
N LEU A 148 -6.31 -3.09 -7.79
CA LEU A 148 -5.21 -3.12 -6.84
C LEU A 148 -3.99 -2.36 -7.36
N THR A 149 -3.70 -2.40 -8.66
CA THR A 149 -2.68 -1.55 -9.28
C THR A 149 -2.96 -0.07 -9.03
N ALA A 150 -4.20 0.36 -9.19
CA ALA A 150 -4.60 1.74 -8.89
C ALA A 150 -4.45 2.07 -7.39
N VAL A 151 -4.85 1.18 -6.50
CA VAL A 151 -4.69 1.36 -5.05
C VAL A 151 -3.21 1.49 -4.68
N MET A 152 -2.33 0.60 -5.16
CA MET A 152 -0.89 0.65 -4.89
C MET A 152 -0.27 1.96 -5.39
N ALA A 153 -0.63 2.38 -6.62
CA ALA A 153 -0.14 3.61 -7.22
C ALA A 153 -0.56 4.87 -6.42
N VAL A 154 -1.79 4.91 -5.91
CA VAL A 154 -2.32 6.03 -5.11
C VAL A 154 -1.76 6.00 -3.70
N THR A 155 -1.62 4.83 -3.09
CA THR A 155 -1.13 4.67 -1.71
C THR A 155 0.30 5.16 -1.57
N ASN A 156 1.20 4.75 -2.47
CA ASN A 156 2.58 5.23 -2.45
C ASN A 156 3.25 5.12 -3.83
N TYR A 157 3.21 6.19 -4.60
CA TYR A 157 3.76 6.24 -5.95
C TYR A 157 5.27 5.95 -6.03
N PHE A 158 6.01 6.21 -4.96
CA PHE A 158 7.46 5.94 -4.93
C PHE A 158 7.74 4.43 -4.90
N PHE A 159 7.07 3.70 -4.01
CA PHE A 159 7.22 2.24 -3.95
C PHE A 159 6.55 1.55 -5.12
N PHE A 160 5.51 2.14 -5.71
CA PHE A 160 4.78 1.59 -6.84
C PHE A 160 5.70 1.23 -8.03
N VAL A 161 6.73 2.02 -8.30
CA VAL A 161 7.71 1.69 -9.36
C VAL A 161 8.42 0.36 -9.06
N GLY A 162 8.89 0.18 -7.82
CA GLY A 162 9.51 -1.07 -7.39
C GLY A 162 8.55 -2.27 -7.43
N GLU A 163 7.29 -2.05 -7.06
CA GLU A 163 6.24 -3.07 -7.11
C GLU A 163 5.92 -3.53 -8.53
N VAL A 164 5.83 -2.60 -9.48
CA VAL A 164 5.64 -2.90 -10.91
C VAL A 164 6.81 -3.74 -11.44
N ILE A 165 8.04 -3.37 -11.11
CA ILE A 165 9.22 -4.16 -11.49
C ILE A 165 9.14 -5.56 -10.89
N PHE A 166 8.86 -5.66 -9.58
CA PHE A 166 8.76 -6.95 -8.90
C PHE A 166 7.68 -7.84 -9.51
N VAL A 167 6.46 -7.31 -9.70
CA VAL A 167 5.34 -8.07 -10.27
C VAL A 167 5.63 -8.48 -11.71
N THR A 168 6.30 -7.63 -12.49
CA THR A 168 6.73 -7.98 -13.85
C THR A 168 7.69 -9.17 -13.83
N VAL A 169 8.72 -9.15 -12.97
CA VAL A 169 9.65 -10.25 -12.80
C VAL A 169 8.91 -11.51 -12.30
N TYR A 170 8.02 -11.35 -11.34
CA TYR A 170 7.20 -12.44 -10.81
C TYR A 170 6.38 -13.13 -11.90
N ILE A 171 5.70 -12.37 -12.76
CA ILE A 171 4.91 -12.90 -13.88
C ILE A 171 5.80 -13.62 -14.88
N ILE A 172 6.96 -13.05 -15.21
CA ILE A 172 7.91 -13.67 -16.14
C ILE A 172 8.37 -15.01 -15.59
N VAL A 173 8.82 -15.05 -14.34
CA VAL A 173 9.37 -16.29 -13.74
C VAL A 173 8.28 -17.35 -13.59
N ARG A 174 7.09 -16.96 -13.15
CA ARG A 174 6.04 -17.92 -12.78
C ARG A 174 5.22 -18.41 -13.96
N TYR A 175 4.96 -17.56 -14.96
CA TYR A 175 4.03 -17.90 -16.04
C TYR A 175 4.67 -17.92 -17.42
N VAL A 176 5.66 -17.06 -17.68
CA VAL A 176 6.30 -16.99 -18.99
C VAL A 176 7.44 -18.01 -19.11
N ALA A 177 8.24 -18.20 -18.05
CA ALA A 177 9.33 -19.17 -18.04
C ALA A 177 8.84 -20.62 -17.91
N ASP A 178 7.62 -20.84 -17.40
CA ASP A 178 7.06 -22.17 -17.25
C ASP A 178 6.86 -22.84 -18.62
N ALA A 179 7.42 -24.03 -18.78
CA ALA A 179 7.36 -24.80 -20.02
C ALA A 179 5.98 -25.42 -20.30
N GLN A 180 5.09 -25.47 -19.31
CA GLN A 180 3.75 -26.05 -19.44
C GLN A 180 2.80 -25.20 -20.31
N TYR A 181 3.07 -23.89 -20.44
CA TYR A 181 2.22 -22.98 -21.21
C TYR A 181 2.66 -22.88 -22.67
N ASP A 182 1.71 -22.99 -23.60
CA ASP A 182 1.95 -22.74 -25.04
C ASP A 182 2.30 -21.26 -25.29
N LYS A 183 3.02 -20.99 -26.38
CA LYS A 183 3.43 -19.63 -26.78
C LYS A 183 2.27 -18.65 -26.90
N LYS A 184 1.13 -19.13 -27.42
CA LYS A 184 -0.08 -18.29 -27.52
C LYS A 184 -0.65 -17.95 -26.15
N GLU A 185 -0.69 -18.90 -25.22
CA GLU A 185 -1.16 -18.66 -23.86
C GLU A 185 -0.27 -17.70 -23.10
N LYS A 186 1.05 -17.81 -23.24
CA LYS A 186 2.03 -16.86 -22.68
C LYS A 186 1.79 -15.44 -23.18
N LEU A 187 1.61 -15.26 -24.50
CA LEU A 187 1.35 -13.97 -25.10
C LEU A 187 0.03 -13.37 -24.59
N HIS A 188 -1.03 -14.18 -24.51
CA HIS A 188 -2.32 -13.73 -23.96
C HIS A 188 -2.24 -13.39 -22.47
N CYS A 189 -1.44 -14.13 -21.71
CA CYS A 189 -1.19 -13.84 -20.30
C CYS A 189 -0.53 -12.45 -20.13
N VAL A 190 0.59 -12.24 -20.83
CA VAL A 190 1.31 -10.96 -20.81
C VAL A 190 0.42 -9.80 -21.28
N GLY A 191 -0.36 -10.01 -22.37
CA GLY A 191 -1.29 -9.01 -22.88
C GLY A 191 -2.35 -8.61 -21.85
N ARG A 192 -2.91 -9.55 -21.09
CA ARG A 192 -3.87 -9.26 -20.00
C ARG A 192 -3.25 -8.47 -18.87
N PHE A 193 -2.05 -8.86 -18.43
CA PHE A 193 -1.33 -8.13 -17.40
C PHE A 193 -1.00 -6.71 -17.83
N ALA A 194 -0.55 -6.52 -19.07
CA ALA A 194 -0.29 -5.20 -19.62
C ALA A 194 -1.58 -4.36 -19.70
N ALA A 195 -2.66 -4.94 -20.17
CA ALA A 195 -3.94 -4.23 -20.29
C ALA A 195 -4.49 -3.81 -18.91
N GLU A 196 -4.51 -4.71 -17.93
CA GLU A 196 -5.00 -4.38 -16.58
C GLU A 196 -4.02 -3.47 -15.82
N GLY A 197 -2.71 -3.66 -15.97
CA GLY A 197 -1.71 -2.79 -15.37
C GLY A 197 -1.81 -1.35 -15.89
N VAL A 198 -1.92 -1.18 -17.22
CA VAL A 198 -2.15 0.13 -17.84
C VAL A 198 -3.48 0.72 -17.39
N SER A 199 -4.56 -0.05 -17.39
CA SER A 199 -5.88 0.41 -16.94
C SER A 199 -5.85 0.88 -15.49
N GLY A 200 -5.21 0.11 -14.58
CA GLY A 200 -5.06 0.49 -13.17
C GLY A 200 -4.23 1.76 -12.99
N THR A 201 -3.13 1.89 -13.73
CA THR A 201 -2.31 3.11 -13.71
C THR A 201 -3.08 4.32 -14.26
N LEU A 202 -3.86 4.16 -15.33
CA LEU A 202 -4.73 5.21 -15.86
C LEU A 202 -5.81 5.61 -14.84
N MET A 203 -6.40 4.66 -14.12
CA MET A 203 -7.32 4.97 -13.02
C MET A 203 -6.66 5.81 -11.92
N ALA A 204 -5.37 5.61 -11.66
CA ALA A 204 -4.61 6.38 -10.67
C ALA A 204 -4.08 7.73 -11.21
N CYS A 205 -4.18 8.02 -12.51
CA CYS A 205 -3.60 9.22 -13.13
C CYS A 205 -4.11 10.53 -12.53
N PHE A 206 -5.36 10.57 -12.05
CA PHE A 206 -5.90 11.76 -11.38
C PHE A 206 -5.09 12.15 -10.13
N PHE A 207 -4.42 11.19 -9.50
CA PHE A 207 -3.55 11.38 -8.34
C PHE A 207 -2.08 11.47 -8.74
N LEU A 208 -1.62 10.57 -9.63
CA LEU A 208 -0.21 10.48 -10.05
C LEU A 208 0.26 11.72 -10.80
N LEU A 209 -0.53 12.24 -11.75
CA LEU A 209 -0.12 13.40 -12.55
C LEU A 209 0.14 14.65 -11.72
N PRO A 210 -0.79 15.10 -10.83
CA PRO A 210 -0.51 16.24 -9.96
C PRO A 210 0.69 16.00 -9.03
N SER A 211 0.84 14.77 -8.51
CA SER A 211 1.96 14.41 -7.63
C SER A 211 3.31 14.49 -8.35
N LEU A 212 3.39 13.96 -9.57
CA LEU A 212 4.61 14.01 -10.40
C LEU A 212 4.96 15.45 -10.80
N LEU A 213 3.96 16.25 -11.19
CA LEU A 213 4.15 17.68 -11.52
C LEU A 213 4.61 18.47 -10.29
N ALA A 214 4.09 18.17 -9.11
CA ALA A 214 4.51 18.78 -7.86
C ALA A 214 5.98 18.48 -7.54
N VAL A 215 6.43 17.24 -7.73
CA VAL A 215 7.83 16.84 -7.53
C VAL A 215 8.74 17.47 -8.59
N ALA A 216 8.31 17.51 -9.85
CA ALA A 216 9.12 18.11 -10.94
C ALA A 216 9.27 19.62 -10.78
N GLY A 217 8.26 20.33 -10.25
CA GLY A 217 8.27 21.77 -10.02
C GLY A 217 9.06 22.23 -8.79
N ASN A 218 9.52 21.30 -7.95
CA ASN A 218 10.32 21.57 -6.74
C ASN A 218 11.85 21.47 -6.98
N ARG A 219 12.29 21.39 -8.23
CA ARG A 219 13.71 21.37 -8.60
C ARG A 219 14.17 22.71 -9.11
#